data_6ed4bcdfce111977438cb5075a3cadbf
#
_entry.id   6ed4bcdfce111977438cb5075a3cadbf
#
_cell.length_a   1.000
_cell.length_b   1.000
_cell.length_c   1.000
_cell.angle_alpha   90.00
_cell.angle_beta   90.00
_cell.angle_gamma   90.00
#
_symmetry.space_group_name_H-M   'P 1'
#
loop_
_entity.id
_entity.type
_entity.pdbx_description
1 polymer ?
#
loop_
_entity_poly.entity_id
_entity_poly.type
_entity_poly.pdbx_seq_one_letter_code
_entity_poly.pdbx_strand_id
1 'polypeptide(L)' 'MTSVVRFAVTGGSSGVDQLATRLKAMETAAVIGVWNVGTWVDPTHQSIRIWFDSYGDGQAAKHACAT' A
#
# COMPACT_ATOMS: atom_id res chain seq x y z
N MET A 1 -11.43 10.01 -7.13
CA MET A 1 -10.81 9.15 -8.16
C MET A 1 -9.89 8.14 -7.50
N THR A 2 -10.04 6.88 -7.83
CA THR A 2 -9.24 5.82 -7.23
C THR A 2 -7.84 5.78 -7.84
N SER A 3 -6.84 5.65 -7.00
CA SER A 3 -5.44 5.56 -7.42
C SER A 3 -4.87 4.21 -7.01
N VAL A 4 -4.04 3.63 -7.87
CA VAL A 4 -3.40 2.34 -7.60
C VAL A 4 -1.89 2.56 -7.56
N VAL A 5 -1.25 2.08 -6.50
CA VAL A 5 0.19 2.16 -6.34
C VAL A 5 0.75 0.76 -6.14
N ARG A 6 1.86 0.48 -6.82
CA ARG A 6 2.56 -0.79 -6.68
C ARG A 6 3.62 -0.67 -5.59
N PHE A 7 3.60 -1.60 -4.65
CA PHE A 7 4.57 -1.65 -3.57
C PHE A 7 5.37 -2.95 -3.67
N ALA A 8 6.68 -2.83 -3.55
CA ALA A 8 7.54 -3.99 -3.42
C ALA A 8 7.41 -4.55 -2.00
N VAL A 9 7.28 -5.86 -1.89
CA VAL A 9 7.19 -6.53 -0.59
C VAL A 9 8.19 -7.68 -0.54
N THR A 10 8.62 -8.02 0.66
CA THR A 10 9.53 -9.13 0.92
C THR A 10 8.85 -10.10 1.88
N GLY A 11 8.90 -11.40 1.58
CA GLY A 11 8.29 -12.39 2.46
C GLY A 11 6.83 -12.70 2.16
N GLY A 12 6.33 -12.36 0.98
CA GLY A 12 4.97 -12.70 0.55
C GLY A 12 3.91 -12.10 1.45
N SER A 13 3.00 -12.93 1.96
CA SER A 13 1.89 -12.48 2.82
C SER A 13 2.37 -11.74 4.06
N SER A 14 3.49 -12.16 4.62
CA SER A 14 4.10 -11.52 5.79
C SER A 14 4.49 -10.07 5.47
N GLY A 15 5.06 -9.83 4.29
CA GLY A 15 5.41 -8.50 3.84
C GLY A 15 4.18 -7.63 3.61
N VAL A 16 3.11 -8.21 3.08
CA VAL A 16 1.84 -7.51 2.90
C VAL A 16 1.25 -7.12 4.26
N ASP A 17 1.30 -8.00 5.24
CA ASP A 17 0.80 -7.72 6.59
C ASP A 17 1.55 -6.54 7.22
N GLN A 18 2.86 -6.48 7.05
CA GLN A 18 3.67 -5.36 7.56
C GLN A 18 3.30 -4.05 6.86
N LEU A 19 3.13 -4.10 5.55
CA LEU A 19 2.70 -2.93 4.78
C LEU A 19 1.31 -2.46 5.21
N ALA A 20 0.38 -3.40 5.37
CA ALA A 20 -0.97 -3.08 5.81
C ALA A 20 -0.99 -2.45 7.20
N THR A 21 -0.13 -2.90 8.10
CA THR A 21 0.00 -2.31 9.43
C THR A 21 0.43 -0.84 9.35
N ARG A 22 1.39 -0.53 8.48
CA ARG A 22 1.83 0.86 8.26
C ARG A 22 0.72 1.72 7.67
N LEU A 23 0.02 1.20 6.67
CA LEU A 23 -1.07 1.93 6.03
C LEU A 23 -2.21 2.19 7.00
N LYS A 24 -2.53 1.22 7.85
CA LYS A 24 -3.55 1.38 8.87
C LYS A 24 -3.17 2.46 9.88
N ALA A 25 -1.92 2.53 10.27
CA ALA A 25 -1.43 3.58 11.16
C ALA A 25 -1.55 4.95 10.50
N MET A 26 -1.24 5.07 9.21
CA MET A 26 -1.37 6.32 8.48
C MET A 26 -2.84 6.73 8.36
N GLU A 27 -3.73 5.79 8.13
CA GLU A 27 -5.16 6.04 8.08
C GLU A 27 -5.68 6.52 9.42
N THR A 28 -5.27 5.88 10.50
CA THR A 28 -5.66 6.27 11.86
C THR A 28 -5.17 7.68 12.20
N ALA A 29 -3.98 8.04 11.71
CA ALA A 29 -3.40 9.37 11.92
C ALA A 29 -3.98 10.41 10.94
N ALA A 30 -4.93 10.03 10.09
CA ALA A 30 -5.55 10.89 9.09
C ALA A 30 -4.57 11.43 8.04
N VAL A 31 -3.46 10.75 7.82
CA VAL A 31 -2.50 11.08 6.76
C VAL A 31 -3.04 10.65 5.40
N ILE A 32 -3.74 9.51 5.38
CA ILE A 32 -4.42 9.00 4.20
C ILE A 32 -5.86 8.64 4.55
N GLY A 33 -6.71 8.57 3.53
CA GLY A 33 -8.09 8.12 3.67
C GLY A 33 -8.22 6.61 3.45
N VAL A 34 -9.33 6.20 2.85
CA VAL A 34 -9.63 4.78 2.61
C VAL A 34 -8.61 4.17 1.65
N TRP A 35 -8.23 2.94 1.93
CA TRP A 35 -7.33 2.18 1.09
C TRP A 35 -7.71 0.70 1.12
N ASN A 36 -7.25 -0.06 0.14
CA ASN A 36 -7.54 -1.49 0.04
C ASN A 36 -6.38 -2.23 -0.61
N VAL A 37 -6.14 -3.45 -0.14
CA VAL A 37 -5.17 -4.33 -0.76
C VAL A 37 -5.78 -4.90 -2.04
N GLY A 38 -5.06 -4.79 -3.15
CA GLY A 38 -5.47 -5.35 -4.42
C GLY A 38 -4.84 -6.71 -4.67
N THR A 39 -4.36 -6.91 -5.90
CA THR A 39 -3.81 -8.18 -6.32
C THR A 39 -2.29 -8.12 -6.47
N TRP A 40 -1.66 -9.29 -6.45
CA TRP A 40 -0.25 -9.41 -6.77
C TRP A 40 0.00 -8.96 -8.21
N VAL A 41 1.12 -8.24 -8.40
CA VAL A 41 1.51 -7.76 -9.74
C VAL A 41 2.13 -8.88 -10.56
N ASP A 42 2.88 -9.77 -9.89
CA ASP A 42 3.63 -10.82 -10.55
C ASP A 42 3.40 -12.17 -9.86
N PRO A 43 3.69 -13.29 -10.56
CA PRO A 43 3.50 -14.62 -9.98
C PRO A 43 4.51 -14.95 -8.86
N THR A 44 5.56 -14.13 -8.71
CA THR A 44 6.57 -14.35 -7.67
C THR A 44 6.20 -13.71 -6.33
N HIS A 45 5.08 -12.97 -6.29
CA HIS A 45 4.57 -12.31 -5.08
C HIS A 45 5.59 -11.35 -4.46
N GLN A 46 6.27 -10.57 -5.31
CA GLN A 46 7.25 -9.58 -4.88
C GLN A 46 6.71 -8.16 -4.94
N SER A 47 5.59 -7.94 -5.61
CA SER A 47 4.95 -6.63 -5.71
C SER A 47 3.45 -6.77 -5.62
N ILE A 48 2.81 -5.88 -4.88
CA ILE A 48 1.36 -5.89 -4.71
C ILE A 48 0.78 -4.52 -5.04
N ARG A 49 -0.44 -4.51 -5.58
CA ARG A 49 -1.18 -3.28 -5.85
C ARG A 49 -1.99 -2.90 -4.63
N ILE A 50 -1.92 -1.63 -4.26
CA ILE A 50 -2.75 -1.08 -3.18
C ILE A 50 -3.60 0.03 -3.79
N TRP A 51 -4.90 0.01 -3.48
CA TRP A 51 -5.86 1.00 -3.95
C TRP A 51 -6.01 2.11 -2.92
N PHE A 52 -6.00 3.35 -3.38
CA PHE A 52 -6.19 4.52 -2.52
C PHE A 52 -7.33 5.37 -3.04
N ASP A 53 -7.95 6.12 -2.14
CA ASP A 53 -9.07 6.99 -2.47
C ASP A 53 -8.65 8.14 -3.39
N SER A 54 -7.43 8.64 -3.23
CA SER A 54 -6.93 9.74 -4.05
C SER A 54 -5.48 9.51 -4.45
N TYR A 55 -5.07 10.23 -5.50
CA TYR A 55 -3.67 10.21 -5.96
C TYR A 55 -2.72 10.67 -4.85
N GLY A 56 -3.12 11.73 -4.12
CA GLY A 56 -2.30 12.26 -3.03
C GLY A 56 -2.06 11.24 -1.93
N ASP A 57 -3.09 10.47 -1.57
CA ASP A 57 -2.96 9.40 -0.58
C ASP A 57 -1.97 8.33 -1.05
N GLY A 58 -2.06 7.94 -2.30
CA GLY A 58 -1.15 6.97 -2.88
C GLY A 58 0.29 7.44 -2.85
N GLN A 59 0.53 8.71 -3.17
CA GLN A 59 1.88 9.29 -3.14
C GLN A 59 2.41 9.38 -1.71
N ALA A 60 1.57 9.77 -0.75
CA ALA A 60 1.96 9.85 0.65
C ALA A 60 2.38 8.47 1.17
N ALA A 61 1.59 7.44 0.87
CA ALA A 61 1.89 6.07 1.27
C ALA A 61 3.17 5.55 0.60
N LYS A 62 3.32 5.80 -0.70
CA LYS A 62 4.51 5.40 -1.44
C LYS A 62 5.76 6.01 -0.85
N HIS A 63 5.71 7.30 -0.53
CA HIS A 63 6.84 8.02 0.04
C HIS A 63 7.19 7.47 1.43
N ALA A 64 6.20 7.24 2.27
CA ALA A 64 6.43 6.74 3.63
C ALA A 64 6.97 5.31 3.64
N CYS A 65 6.58 4.49 2.67
CA CYS A 65 6.97 3.08 2.61
C CYS A 65 8.15 2.80 1.68
N ALA A 66 8.73 3.82 1.05
CA ALA A 66 9.83 3.64 0.11
C ALA A 66 11.20 3.49 0.77
N THR A 67 11.27 3.67 2.06
CA THR A 67 12.54 3.62 2.81
C THR A 67 12.69 2.32 3.57
#